data_369432fcd32a432cc862aaccb117d607
#
_entry.id   369432fcd32a432cc862aaccb117d607
#
_cell.length_a   1.000
_cell.length_b   1.000
_cell.length_c   1.000
_cell.angle_alpha   90.00
_cell.angle_beta   90.00
_cell.angle_gamma   90.00
#
_symmetry.space_group_name_H-M   'P 1'
#
loop_
_entity.id
_entity.type
_entity.pdbx_description
1 polymer ?
#
loop_
_entity_poly.entity_id
_entity_poly.type
_entity_poly.pdbx_seq_one_letter_code
_entity_poly.pdbx_strand_id
1 'polypeptide(L)'
;SSAASDVYKRQEYAAIRDMEIQTEKEENYKKVTLDKEIKVEDMTFHYPDTEDAVLAHVNVTIPKNKSVAFIGPSGAGKTTMVDLILGVLKPQAGKITVDGMDIKESYRGWHDKIGYIPQTIYMLDDTIRNNIAFGKVKSIDDAEIWAALKQAQLDEFVKSLDEGLDTMIGEAGVRLSGGQRQRIGIARALYRRPEVLVLDEATSALDTETEAAVMEAIDSLQGKMTMLIIAHRLSTIKNCDMVYQVEGGSVTRKEKESV
;
A
#
# COMPACT_ATOMS: atom_id res chain seq x y z
N SER A 1 -0.23 -27.04 -20.22
CA SER A 1 0.27 -25.84 -19.49
C SER A 1 -0.72 -25.27 -18.47
N SER A 2 -2.04 -25.55 -18.59
CA SER A 2 -3.04 -25.10 -17.60
C SER A 2 -2.94 -25.86 -16.26
N ALA A 3 -2.69 -27.16 -16.30
CA ALA A 3 -2.61 -28.00 -15.10
C ALA A 3 -1.45 -27.60 -14.16
N ALA A 4 -0.33 -27.16 -14.69
CA ALA A 4 0.80 -26.67 -13.86
C ALA A 4 0.46 -25.33 -13.15
N SER A 5 -0.23 -24.42 -13.86
CA SER A 5 -0.70 -23.15 -13.27
C SER A 5 -1.74 -23.39 -12.16
N ASP A 6 -2.62 -24.39 -12.31
CA ASP A 6 -3.62 -24.73 -11.31
C ASP A 6 -3.01 -25.42 -10.07
N VAL A 7 -1.93 -26.17 -10.25
CA VAL A 7 -1.16 -26.76 -9.12
C VAL A 7 -0.43 -25.68 -8.34
N TYR A 8 0.20 -24.71 -9.02
CA TYR A 8 0.85 -23.56 -8.36
C TYR A 8 -0.15 -22.72 -7.56
N LYS A 9 -1.29 -22.37 -8.16
CA LYS A 9 -2.35 -21.64 -7.46
C LYS A 9 -2.89 -22.41 -6.25
N ARG A 10 -3.06 -23.73 -6.35
CA ARG A 10 -3.50 -24.56 -5.22
C ARG A 10 -2.47 -24.63 -4.11
N GLN A 11 -1.18 -24.61 -4.42
CA GLN A 11 -0.11 -24.57 -3.43
C GLN A 11 -0.03 -23.19 -2.75
N GLU A 12 -0.20 -22.09 -3.50
CA GLU A 12 -0.31 -20.75 -2.93
C GLU A 12 -1.53 -20.61 -2.00
N TYR A 13 -2.71 -21.11 -2.43
CA TYR A 13 -3.90 -21.12 -1.58
C TYR A 13 -3.75 -22.01 -0.35
N ALA A 14 -3.04 -23.14 -0.45
CA ALA A 14 -2.76 -24.01 0.68
C ALA A 14 -1.78 -23.33 1.66
N ALA A 15 -0.74 -22.67 1.17
CA ALA A 15 0.19 -21.92 2.00
C ALA A 15 -0.50 -20.74 2.72
N ILE A 16 -1.40 -20.03 2.03
CA ILE A 16 -2.22 -18.95 2.64
C ILE A 16 -3.19 -19.52 3.68
N ARG A 17 -3.79 -20.69 3.43
CA ARG A 17 -4.71 -21.34 4.37
C ARG A 17 -4.00 -21.90 5.59
N ASP A 18 -2.77 -22.37 5.44
CA ASP A 18 -1.95 -22.93 6.51
C ASP A 18 -1.13 -21.83 7.24
N MET A 19 -1.05 -20.60 6.70
CA MET A 19 -0.73 -19.43 7.50
C MET A 19 -1.82 -19.32 8.57
N GLU A 20 -1.49 -19.63 9.82
CA GLU A 20 -2.32 -19.26 10.94
C GLU A 20 -2.58 -17.75 10.86
N ILE A 21 -3.75 -17.38 10.36
CA ILE A 21 -4.28 -16.04 10.54
C ILE A 21 -4.47 -15.94 12.04
N GLN A 22 -3.45 -15.47 12.73
CA GLN A 22 -3.57 -15.07 14.12
C GLN A 22 -4.50 -13.86 14.11
N THR A 23 -5.81 -14.15 14.12
CA THR A 23 -6.80 -13.14 14.47
C THR A 23 -6.45 -12.70 15.88
N GLU A 24 -5.87 -11.50 16.01
CA GLU A 24 -5.77 -10.87 17.33
C GLU A 24 -7.16 -10.93 17.95
N LYS A 25 -7.26 -11.55 19.11
CA LYS A 25 -8.48 -11.49 19.91
C LYS A 25 -8.77 -10.02 20.19
N GLU A 26 -10.03 -9.61 20.16
CA GLU A 26 -10.41 -8.21 20.43
C GLU A 26 -9.83 -7.69 21.76
N GLU A 27 -9.59 -8.58 22.72
CA GLU A 27 -8.95 -8.31 24.01
C GLU A 27 -7.51 -7.80 23.92
N ASN A 28 -6.80 -8.05 22.83
CA ASN A 28 -5.40 -7.64 22.60
C ASN A 28 -5.26 -6.42 21.69
N TYR A 29 -6.38 -5.80 21.30
CA TYR A 29 -6.35 -4.60 20.47
C TYR A 29 -5.73 -3.43 21.26
N LYS A 30 -4.57 -2.97 20.81
CA LYS A 30 -3.97 -1.71 21.28
C LYS A 30 -4.06 -0.68 20.17
N LYS A 31 -4.53 0.51 20.50
CA LYS A 31 -4.55 1.62 19.55
C LYS A 31 -3.11 2.05 19.28
N VAL A 32 -2.67 1.96 18.03
CA VAL A 32 -1.39 2.51 17.58
C VAL A 32 -1.57 3.98 17.27
N THR A 33 -0.62 4.81 17.68
CA THR A 33 -0.53 6.23 17.30
C THR A 33 0.77 6.44 16.54
N LEU A 34 0.73 7.26 15.50
CA LEU A 34 1.91 7.68 14.76
C LEU A 34 2.05 9.20 14.91
N ASP A 35 2.91 9.63 15.84
CA ASP A 35 3.15 11.04 16.14
C ASP A 35 4.52 11.53 15.69
N LYS A 36 5.50 10.63 15.56
CA LYS A 36 6.88 10.95 15.20
C LYS A 36 7.38 10.17 13.99
N GLU A 37 7.46 8.84 14.09
CA GLU A 37 8.18 8.04 13.10
C GLU A 37 7.83 6.55 13.15
N ILE A 38 8.11 5.87 12.02
CA ILE A 38 8.20 4.42 11.92
C ILE A 38 9.69 4.09 11.85
N LYS A 39 10.16 3.13 12.64
CA LYS A 39 11.54 2.63 12.62
C LYS A 39 11.60 1.16 12.31
N VAL A 40 12.55 0.80 11.46
CA VAL A 40 13.02 -0.56 11.24
C VAL A 40 14.42 -0.64 11.85
N GLU A 41 14.63 -1.57 12.79
CA GLU A 41 15.83 -1.67 13.58
C GLU A 41 16.45 -3.06 13.43
N ASP A 42 17.63 -3.13 12.84
CA ASP A 42 18.46 -4.34 12.64
C ASP A 42 17.69 -5.54 12.05
N MET A 43 16.81 -5.24 11.08
CA MET A 43 15.87 -6.20 10.54
C MET A 43 16.56 -7.15 9.55
N THR A 44 16.33 -8.46 9.73
CA THR A 44 16.77 -9.51 8.81
C THR A 44 15.58 -10.39 8.43
N PHE A 45 15.46 -10.66 7.13
CA PHE A 45 14.39 -11.48 6.58
C PHE A 45 14.87 -12.39 5.45
N HIS A 46 14.44 -13.65 5.48
CA HIS A 46 14.50 -14.59 4.37
C HIS A 46 13.15 -15.28 4.19
N TYR A 47 12.84 -15.70 2.95
CA TYR A 47 11.64 -16.49 2.72
C TYR A 47 11.81 -17.92 3.26
N PRO A 48 10.71 -18.61 3.60
CA PRO A 48 10.77 -20.04 3.89
C PRO A 48 11.49 -20.78 2.77
N ASP A 49 12.25 -21.81 3.13
CA ASP A 49 13.00 -22.66 2.19
C ASP A 49 14.14 -21.97 1.42
N THR A 50 14.54 -20.75 1.83
CA THR A 50 15.75 -20.08 1.31
C THR A 50 16.77 -19.85 2.43
N GLU A 51 18.06 -20.12 2.15
CA GLU A 51 19.14 -19.82 3.10
C GLU A 51 19.59 -18.37 3.00
N ASP A 52 19.46 -17.77 1.81
CA ASP A 52 19.91 -16.41 1.56
C ASP A 52 18.90 -15.37 2.10
N ALA A 53 19.42 -14.43 2.87
CA ALA A 53 18.63 -13.31 3.34
C ALA A 53 18.27 -12.36 2.18
N VAL A 54 16.98 -12.10 2.01
CA VAL A 54 16.48 -11.08 1.08
C VAL A 54 16.81 -9.67 1.59
N LEU A 55 16.76 -9.51 2.91
CA LEU A 55 17.13 -8.28 3.62
C LEU A 55 17.96 -8.66 4.85
N ALA A 56 19.09 -7.98 5.08
CA ALA A 56 20.01 -8.28 6.17
C ALA A 56 20.44 -6.99 6.90
N HIS A 57 20.25 -6.97 8.23
CA HIS A 57 20.67 -5.88 9.12
C HIS A 57 20.14 -4.50 8.70
N VAL A 58 18.90 -4.45 8.21
CA VAL A 58 18.28 -3.25 7.66
C VAL A 58 17.88 -2.28 8.76
N ASN A 59 18.26 -1.02 8.57
CA ASN A 59 17.87 0.09 9.43
C ASN A 59 17.25 1.20 8.58
N VAL A 60 15.98 1.56 8.85
CA VAL A 60 15.24 2.60 8.12
C VAL A 60 14.44 3.44 9.10
N THR A 61 14.43 4.74 8.90
CA THR A 61 13.58 5.68 9.65
C THR A 61 12.67 6.43 8.70
N ILE A 62 11.37 6.41 8.98
CA ILE A 62 10.32 7.04 8.19
C ILE A 62 9.60 8.06 9.09
N PRO A 63 9.92 9.35 9.01
CA PRO A 63 9.27 10.36 9.82
C PRO A 63 7.81 10.56 9.43
N LYS A 64 6.97 10.91 10.40
CA LYS A 64 5.55 11.24 10.15
C LYS A 64 5.41 12.32 9.08
N ASN A 65 4.40 12.18 8.22
CA ASN A 65 4.06 13.08 7.13
C ASN A 65 5.18 13.28 6.10
N LYS A 66 6.12 12.32 6.00
CA LYS A 66 7.15 12.31 4.96
C LYS A 66 6.86 11.24 3.92
N SER A 67 7.20 11.56 2.67
CA SER A 67 7.17 10.63 1.55
C SER A 67 8.53 9.96 1.39
N VAL A 68 8.53 8.62 1.43
CA VAL A 68 9.72 7.78 1.37
C VAL A 68 9.60 6.85 0.19
N ALA A 69 10.54 6.93 -0.76
CA ALA A 69 10.62 6.04 -1.90
C ALA A 69 11.62 4.91 -1.66
N PHE A 70 11.23 3.68 -2.00
CA PHE A 70 12.11 2.53 -2.10
C PHE A 70 12.39 2.24 -3.57
N ILE A 71 13.68 2.32 -3.96
CA ILE A 71 14.15 2.10 -5.32
C ILE A 71 15.12 0.91 -5.38
N GLY A 72 15.37 0.39 -6.55
CA GLY A 72 16.31 -0.71 -6.77
C GLY A 72 15.85 -1.62 -7.91
N PRO A 73 16.70 -2.57 -8.36
CA PRO A 73 16.35 -3.50 -9.43
C PRO A 73 15.14 -4.37 -9.08
N SER A 74 14.52 -4.97 -10.09
CA SER A 74 13.47 -5.96 -9.87
C SER A 74 14.03 -7.13 -9.06
N GLY A 75 13.26 -7.64 -8.09
CA GLY A 75 13.70 -8.72 -7.20
C GLY A 75 14.65 -8.29 -6.07
N ALA A 76 15.00 -7.01 -5.94
CA ALA A 76 15.91 -6.53 -4.88
C ALA A 76 15.33 -6.58 -3.46
N GLY A 77 14.02 -6.86 -3.29
CA GLY A 77 13.38 -6.92 -1.98
C GLY A 77 12.57 -5.67 -1.59
N LYS A 78 12.26 -4.77 -2.55
CA LYS A 78 11.46 -3.54 -2.26
C LYS A 78 10.08 -3.85 -1.71
N THR A 79 9.31 -4.72 -2.38
CA THR A 79 7.99 -5.17 -1.92
C THR A 79 8.10 -5.91 -0.59
N THR A 80 9.11 -6.80 -0.45
CA THR A 80 9.39 -7.50 0.81
C THR A 80 9.64 -6.52 1.96
N MET A 81 10.39 -5.44 1.72
CA MET A 81 10.64 -4.39 2.72
C MET A 81 9.34 -3.72 3.16
N VAL A 82 8.49 -3.39 2.22
CA VAL A 82 7.19 -2.77 2.51
C VAL A 82 6.25 -3.75 3.21
N ASP A 83 6.19 -5.01 2.79
CA ASP A 83 5.37 -6.06 3.42
C ASP A 83 5.77 -6.33 4.88
N LEU A 84 7.08 -6.22 5.18
CA LEU A 84 7.57 -6.28 6.56
C LEU A 84 7.12 -5.06 7.37
N ILE A 85 7.21 -3.84 6.82
CA ILE A 85 6.71 -2.62 7.49
C ILE A 85 5.20 -2.71 7.71
N LEU A 86 4.46 -3.26 6.76
CA LEU A 86 3.02 -3.50 6.90
C LEU A 86 2.69 -4.58 7.94
N GLY A 87 3.65 -5.41 8.34
CA GLY A 87 3.43 -6.55 9.23
C GLY A 87 2.74 -7.74 8.56
N VAL A 88 2.69 -7.76 7.21
CA VAL A 88 2.24 -8.92 6.41
C VAL A 88 3.27 -10.04 6.50
N LEU A 89 4.55 -9.69 6.41
CA LEU A 89 5.66 -10.59 6.67
C LEU A 89 6.24 -10.34 8.06
N LYS A 90 6.81 -11.39 8.67
CA LYS A 90 7.44 -11.32 10.00
C LYS A 90 8.94 -11.52 9.86
N PRO A 91 9.79 -10.57 10.32
CA PRO A 91 11.22 -10.72 10.27
C PRO A 91 11.72 -11.81 11.24
N GLN A 92 12.81 -12.49 10.88
CA GLN A 92 13.48 -13.47 11.75
C GLN A 92 14.31 -12.78 12.84
N ALA A 93 14.86 -11.58 12.56
CA ALA A 93 15.60 -10.78 13.54
C ALA A 93 15.23 -9.29 13.40
N GLY A 94 15.50 -8.53 14.45
CA GLY A 94 15.16 -7.11 14.52
C GLY A 94 13.69 -6.86 14.85
N LYS A 95 13.27 -5.61 14.70
CA LYS A 95 11.90 -5.16 15.00
C LYS A 95 11.51 -3.97 14.14
N ILE A 96 10.19 -3.75 14.07
CA ILE A 96 9.58 -2.59 13.45
C ILE A 96 8.74 -1.89 14.51
N THR A 97 9.01 -0.62 14.73
CA THR A 97 8.35 0.17 15.78
C THR A 97 7.66 1.39 15.21
N VAL A 98 6.54 1.76 15.82
CA VAL A 98 5.82 3.03 15.58
C VAL A 98 5.87 3.82 16.88
N ASP A 99 6.57 4.93 16.88
CA ASP A 99 6.84 5.75 18.07
C ASP A 99 7.39 4.95 19.27
N GLY A 100 8.19 3.92 18.98
CA GLY A 100 8.81 3.03 19.96
C GLY A 100 7.96 1.80 20.33
N MET A 101 6.69 1.72 19.95
CA MET A 101 5.85 0.55 20.13
C MET A 101 6.12 -0.47 19.00
N ASP A 102 6.45 -1.72 19.33
CA ASP A 102 6.61 -2.79 18.33
C ASP A 102 5.25 -3.09 17.68
N ILE A 103 5.19 -3.13 16.34
CA ILE A 103 3.96 -3.45 15.61
C ILE A 103 3.42 -4.84 15.95
N LYS A 104 4.27 -5.75 16.43
CA LYS A 104 3.86 -7.08 16.91
C LYS A 104 2.90 -7.03 18.11
N GLU A 105 2.90 -5.94 18.85
CA GLU A 105 2.02 -5.76 20.00
C GLU A 105 0.55 -5.52 19.60
N SER A 106 0.30 -5.00 18.39
CA SER A 106 -1.03 -4.83 17.82
C SER A 106 -0.96 -4.66 16.30
N TYR A 107 -0.92 -5.75 15.57
CA TYR A 107 -1.01 -5.71 14.10
C TYR A 107 -2.32 -5.06 13.61
N ARG A 108 -3.44 -5.38 14.26
CA ARG A 108 -4.74 -4.80 13.91
C ARG A 108 -4.74 -3.29 14.10
N GLY A 109 -4.23 -2.80 15.25
CA GLY A 109 -4.13 -1.37 15.50
C GLY A 109 -3.20 -0.66 14.53
N TRP A 110 -2.17 -1.34 14.03
CA TRP A 110 -1.28 -0.86 12.99
C TRP A 110 -1.98 -0.84 11.62
N HIS A 111 -2.65 -1.93 11.23
CA HIS A 111 -3.37 -2.01 9.96
C HIS A 111 -4.50 -0.98 9.84
N ASP A 112 -5.14 -0.59 10.95
CA ASP A 112 -6.14 0.47 10.96
C ASP A 112 -5.59 1.85 10.55
N LYS A 113 -4.25 2.03 10.59
CA LYS A 113 -3.55 3.26 10.18
C LYS A 113 -3.13 3.27 8.72
N ILE A 114 -3.24 2.15 8.02
CA ILE A 114 -2.66 1.95 6.69
C ILE A 114 -3.73 1.97 5.61
N GLY A 115 -3.48 2.76 4.56
CA GLY A 115 -4.12 2.64 3.26
C GLY A 115 -3.13 2.02 2.28
N TYR A 116 -3.54 0.98 1.57
CA TYR A 116 -2.68 0.30 0.60
C TYR A 116 -3.25 0.39 -0.81
N ILE A 117 -2.43 0.82 -1.74
CA ILE A 117 -2.73 0.92 -3.16
C ILE A 117 -1.82 -0.07 -3.90
N PRO A 118 -2.33 -1.23 -4.29
CA PRO A 118 -1.55 -2.24 -5.01
C PRO A 118 -1.27 -1.82 -6.45
N GLN A 119 -0.29 -2.47 -7.08
CA GLN A 119 0.04 -2.31 -8.49
C GLN A 119 -1.18 -2.57 -9.40
N THR A 120 -1.95 -3.61 -9.10
CA THR A 120 -3.18 -3.95 -9.83
C THR A 120 -4.37 -3.74 -8.93
N ILE A 121 -5.24 -2.79 -9.30
CA ILE A 121 -6.47 -2.53 -8.54
C ILE A 121 -7.53 -3.55 -8.92
N TYR A 122 -7.90 -4.37 -7.94
CA TYR A 122 -9.04 -5.26 -8.08
C TYR A 122 -10.35 -4.49 -7.92
N MET A 123 -11.27 -4.68 -8.89
CA MET A 123 -12.60 -4.08 -8.88
C MET A 123 -13.67 -5.15 -8.73
N LEU A 124 -14.64 -4.89 -7.85
CA LEU A 124 -15.83 -5.70 -7.74
C LEU A 124 -16.80 -5.37 -8.88
N ASP A 125 -17.54 -6.36 -9.38
CA ASP A 125 -18.71 -6.12 -10.22
C ASP A 125 -19.86 -5.57 -9.36
N ASP A 126 -19.74 -4.29 -9.00
CA ASP A 126 -20.62 -3.60 -8.07
C ASP A 126 -20.57 -2.09 -8.35
N THR A 127 -21.24 -1.31 -7.53
CA THR A 127 -21.27 0.15 -7.63
C THR A 127 -19.92 0.79 -7.27
N ILE A 128 -19.72 2.05 -7.67
CA ILE A 128 -18.59 2.87 -7.22
C ILE A 128 -18.58 2.96 -5.69
N ARG A 129 -19.74 3.16 -5.06
CA ARG A 129 -19.93 3.17 -3.61
C ARG A 129 -19.32 1.95 -2.94
N ASN A 130 -19.73 0.77 -3.35
CA ASN A 130 -19.31 -0.49 -2.75
C ASN A 130 -17.83 -0.81 -3.05
N ASN A 131 -17.32 -0.35 -4.19
CA ASN A 131 -15.90 -0.46 -4.51
C ASN A 131 -15.03 0.40 -3.60
N ILE A 132 -15.45 1.62 -3.23
CA ILE A 132 -14.69 2.49 -2.32
C ILE A 132 -14.83 2.01 -0.88
N ALA A 133 -16.05 1.68 -0.45
CA ALA A 133 -16.33 1.20 0.91
C ALA A 133 -15.93 -0.26 1.15
N PHE A 134 -15.16 -0.86 0.25
CA PHE A 134 -14.75 -2.26 0.29
C PHE A 134 -14.25 -2.71 1.68
N GLY A 135 -14.80 -3.84 2.16
CA GLY A 135 -14.44 -4.42 3.45
C GLY A 135 -15.07 -3.74 4.68
N LYS A 136 -15.94 -2.74 4.53
CA LYS A 136 -16.75 -2.20 5.64
C LYS A 136 -18.01 -3.07 5.83
N VAL A 137 -18.15 -3.63 7.01
CA VAL A 137 -19.30 -4.45 7.41
C VAL A 137 -20.42 -3.60 8.02
N LYS A 138 -20.12 -2.37 8.46
CA LYS A 138 -21.05 -1.41 9.10
C LYS A 138 -21.40 -0.28 8.13
N SER A 139 -22.41 0.51 8.46
CA SER A 139 -22.97 1.57 7.61
C SER A 139 -21.93 2.34 6.79
N ILE A 140 -22.16 2.41 5.49
CA ILE A 140 -21.37 3.21 4.55
C ILE A 140 -21.79 4.68 4.75
N ASP A 141 -20.81 5.59 4.86
CA ASP A 141 -21.02 7.03 4.96
C ASP A 141 -20.66 7.69 3.62
N ASP A 142 -21.66 8.21 2.93
CA ASP A 142 -21.49 8.87 1.64
C ASP A 142 -20.63 10.13 1.74
N ALA A 143 -20.69 10.87 2.84
CA ALA A 143 -19.85 12.05 3.03
C ALA A 143 -18.36 11.67 3.07
N GLU A 144 -18.02 10.54 3.71
CA GLU A 144 -16.65 10.00 3.71
C GLU A 144 -16.23 9.54 2.31
N ILE A 145 -17.14 8.91 1.54
CA ILE A 145 -16.86 8.50 0.15
C ILE A 145 -16.57 9.72 -0.72
N TRP A 146 -17.41 10.75 -0.66
CA TRP A 146 -17.21 11.98 -1.42
C TRP A 146 -15.91 12.69 -1.03
N ALA A 147 -15.56 12.70 0.26
CA ALA A 147 -14.28 13.24 0.72
C ALA A 147 -13.07 12.46 0.14
N ALA A 148 -13.15 11.13 0.12
CA ALA A 148 -12.12 10.28 -0.47
C ALA A 148 -12.02 10.46 -1.99
N LEU A 149 -13.15 10.54 -2.71
CA LEU A 149 -13.19 10.83 -4.14
C LEU A 149 -12.58 12.18 -4.48
N LYS A 150 -12.86 13.21 -3.68
CA LYS A 150 -12.28 14.55 -3.86
C LYS A 150 -10.76 14.52 -3.69
N GLN A 151 -10.25 13.80 -2.68
CA GLN A 151 -8.81 13.65 -2.48
C GLN A 151 -8.15 12.85 -3.63
N ALA A 152 -8.87 11.88 -4.20
CA ALA A 152 -8.43 11.11 -5.37
C ALA A 152 -8.67 11.86 -6.70
N GLN A 153 -9.16 13.11 -6.68
CA GLN A 153 -9.50 13.94 -7.87
C GLN A 153 -10.44 13.22 -8.85
N LEU A 154 -11.44 12.50 -8.33
CA LEU A 154 -12.40 11.73 -9.13
C LEU A 154 -13.85 12.14 -8.87
N ASP A 155 -14.10 13.07 -7.95
CA ASP A 155 -15.45 13.47 -7.55
C ASP A 155 -16.24 14.11 -8.70
N GLU A 156 -15.62 14.96 -9.53
CA GLU A 156 -16.28 15.60 -10.67
C GLU A 156 -16.71 14.55 -11.71
N PHE A 157 -15.87 13.54 -11.98
CA PHE A 157 -16.24 12.44 -12.86
C PHE A 157 -17.46 11.68 -12.31
N VAL A 158 -17.45 11.32 -11.01
CA VAL A 158 -18.55 10.55 -10.41
C VAL A 158 -19.83 11.37 -10.38
N LYS A 159 -19.77 12.68 -10.13
CA LYS A 159 -20.92 13.60 -10.20
C LYS A 159 -21.52 13.73 -11.60
N SER A 160 -20.72 13.54 -12.66
CA SER A 160 -21.16 13.59 -14.04
C SER A 160 -21.90 12.35 -14.51
N LEU A 161 -21.88 11.27 -13.73
CA LEU A 161 -22.59 10.03 -14.04
C LEU A 161 -24.06 10.13 -13.60
N ASP A 162 -24.98 9.57 -14.39
CA ASP A 162 -26.42 9.63 -14.14
C ASP A 162 -26.80 9.03 -12.78
N GLU A 163 -26.13 7.94 -12.36
CA GLU A 163 -26.38 7.24 -11.10
C GLU A 163 -25.36 7.62 -9.99
N GLY A 164 -24.40 8.50 -10.29
CA GLY A 164 -23.38 8.97 -9.34
C GLY A 164 -22.63 7.81 -8.65
N LEU A 165 -22.71 7.77 -7.32
CA LEU A 165 -22.08 6.69 -6.51
C LEU A 165 -22.66 5.30 -6.77
N ASP A 166 -23.91 5.21 -7.22
CA ASP A 166 -24.61 3.95 -7.47
C ASP A 166 -24.37 3.40 -8.88
N THR A 167 -23.52 4.08 -9.66
CA THR A 167 -23.13 3.62 -10.99
C THR A 167 -22.40 2.28 -10.90
N MET A 168 -22.93 1.29 -11.62
CA MET A 168 -22.31 -0.04 -11.77
C MET A 168 -21.10 0.04 -12.69
N ILE A 169 -19.94 -0.44 -12.21
CA ILE A 169 -18.69 -0.37 -12.98
C ILE A 169 -18.40 -1.60 -13.83
N GLY A 170 -19.17 -2.68 -13.65
CA GLY A 170 -19.05 -3.94 -14.38
C GLY A 170 -17.87 -4.80 -13.92
N GLU A 171 -17.80 -6.01 -14.48
CA GLU A 171 -16.76 -6.97 -14.14
C GLU A 171 -15.36 -6.37 -14.34
N ALA A 172 -14.50 -6.47 -13.33
CA ALA A 172 -13.15 -5.89 -13.31
C ALA A 172 -13.10 -4.37 -13.65
N GLY A 173 -14.22 -3.64 -13.50
CA GLY A 173 -14.28 -2.21 -13.79
C GLY A 173 -14.16 -1.88 -15.27
N VAL A 174 -14.68 -2.74 -16.16
CA VAL A 174 -14.57 -2.61 -17.63
C VAL A 174 -15.11 -1.29 -18.16
N ARG A 175 -16.05 -0.65 -17.45
CA ARG A 175 -16.65 0.63 -17.83
C ARG A 175 -15.79 1.85 -17.47
N LEU A 176 -14.65 1.64 -16.81
CA LEU A 176 -13.74 2.68 -16.36
C LEU A 176 -12.44 2.68 -17.15
N SER A 177 -11.85 3.85 -17.38
CA SER A 177 -10.48 3.96 -17.88
C SER A 177 -9.47 3.44 -16.85
N GLY A 178 -8.23 3.17 -17.27
CA GLY A 178 -7.14 2.77 -16.38
C GLY A 178 -6.94 3.74 -15.22
N GLY A 179 -6.91 5.04 -15.51
CA GLY A 179 -6.74 6.09 -14.50
C GLY A 179 -7.95 6.27 -13.58
N GLN A 180 -9.17 6.05 -14.08
CA GLN A 180 -10.36 6.05 -13.24
C GLN A 180 -10.32 4.88 -12.25
N ARG A 181 -9.97 3.68 -12.70
CA ARG A 181 -9.77 2.52 -11.80
C ARG A 181 -8.71 2.82 -10.75
N GLN A 182 -7.57 3.38 -11.16
CA GLN A 182 -6.48 3.72 -10.24
C GLN A 182 -6.95 4.73 -9.18
N ARG A 183 -7.65 5.80 -9.58
CA ARG A 183 -8.18 6.79 -8.64
C ARG A 183 -9.28 6.26 -7.73
N ILE A 184 -10.09 5.28 -8.18
CA ILE A 184 -10.98 4.53 -7.27
C ILE A 184 -10.17 3.75 -6.24
N GLY A 185 -9.06 3.12 -6.64
CA GLY A 185 -8.14 2.46 -5.71
C GLY A 185 -7.56 3.43 -4.66
N ILE A 186 -7.18 4.63 -5.09
CA ILE A 186 -6.73 5.70 -4.17
C ILE A 186 -7.87 6.10 -3.22
N ALA A 187 -9.08 6.36 -3.74
CA ALA A 187 -10.23 6.72 -2.92
C ALA A 187 -10.57 5.61 -1.90
N ARG A 188 -10.50 4.33 -2.31
CA ARG A 188 -10.67 3.16 -1.42
C ARG A 188 -9.66 3.17 -0.28
N ALA A 189 -8.39 3.41 -0.57
CA ALA A 189 -7.33 3.46 0.44
C ALA A 189 -7.54 4.64 1.41
N LEU A 190 -8.00 5.80 0.92
CA LEU A 190 -8.22 7.01 1.70
C LEU A 190 -9.53 6.99 2.52
N TYR A 191 -10.53 6.19 2.11
CA TYR A 191 -11.84 6.13 2.76
C TYR A 191 -11.78 5.78 4.25
N ARG A 192 -10.77 5.01 4.66
CA ARG A 192 -10.52 4.66 6.07
C ARG A 192 -9.76 5.73 6.85
N ARG A 193 -9.45 6.88 6.23
CA ARG A 193 -8.64 7.97 6.81
C ARG A 193 -7.30 7.46 7.38
N PRO A 194 -6.47 6.81 6.56
CA PRO A 194 -5.19 6.28 7.02
C PRO A 194 -4.24 7.41 7.42
N GLU A 195 -3.26 7.08 8.29
CA GLU A 195 -2.13 7.96 8.61
C GLU A 195 -0.90 7.62 7.75
N VAL A 196 -0.87 6.40 7.20
CA VAL A 196 0.18 5.89 6.30
C VAL A 196 -0.45 5.42 5.00
N LEU A 197 0.03 5.91 3.88
CA LEU A 197 -0.37 5.46 2.55
C LEU A 197 0.78 4.71 1.88
N VAL A 198 0.51 3.50 1.45
CA VAL A 198 1.46 2.67 0.71
C VAL A 198 1.07 2.62 -0.75
N LEU A 199 2.01 2.92 -1.63
CA LEU A 199 1.84 2.88 -3.08
C LEU A 199 2.81 1.85 -3.67
N ASP A 200 2.25 0.76 -4.18
CA ASP A 200 3.02 -0.28 -4.85
C ASP A 200 2.89 -0.11 -6.37
N GLU A 201 3.89 0.54 -6.98
CA GLU A 201 3.95 0.78 -8.44
C GLU A 201 2.64 1.35 -9.05
N ALA A 202 1.96 2.22 -8.31
CA ALA A 202 0.59 2.67 -8.59
C ALA A 202 0.34 3.25 -10.00
N THR A 203 1.38 3.53 -10.78
CA THR A 203 1.27 4.14 -12.12
C THR A 203 1.94 3.33 -13.23
N SER A 204 2.47 2.15 -12.94
CA SER A 204 3.31 1.37 -13.88
C SER A 204 2.61 0.99 -15.20
N ALA A 205 1.30 0.81 -15.18
CA ALA A 205 0.49 0.38 -16.32
C ALA A 205 -0.31 1.50 -17.00
N LEU A 206 -0.08 2.77 -16.63
CA LEU A 206 -0.82 3.91 -17.15
C LEU A 206 -0.07 4.61 -18.31
N ASP A 207 -0.84 5.16 -19.25
CA ASP A 207 -0.32 6.12 -20.24
C ASP A 207 0.09 7.43 -19.57
N THR A 208 0.90 8.25 -20.27
CA THR A 208 1.53 9.44 -19.68
C THR A 208 0.52 10.48 -19.18
N GLU A 209 -0.60 10.70 -19.88
CA GLU A 209 -1.60 11.70 -19.50
C GLU A 209 -2.36 11.24 -18.25
N THR A 210 -2.76 9.99 -18.23
CA THR A 210 -3.43 9.36 -17.11
C THR A 210 -2.52 9.27 -15.87
N GLU A 211 -1.23 8.96 -16.07
CA GLU A 211 -0.22 8.96 -15.01
C GLU A 211 -0.12 10.34 -14.36
N ALA A 212 -0.05 11.42 -15.15
CA ALA A 212 0.04 12.78 -14.60
C ALA A 212 -1.11 13.12 -13.66
N ALA A 213 -2.35 12.78 -14.03
CA ALA A 213 -3.53 13.02 -13.20
C ALA A 213 -3.53 12.18 -11.91
N VAL A 214 -3.03 10.95 -11.94
CA VAL A 214 -2.88 10.10 -10.74
C VAL A 214 -1.79 10.65 -9.83
N MET A 215 -0.65 11.08 -10.41
CA MET A 215 0.46 11.66 -9.64
C MET A 215 0.06 12.98 -8.98
N GLU A 216 -0.73 13.83 -9.65
CA GLU A 216 -1.24 15.06 -9.06
C GLU A 216 -2.10 14.77 -7.81
N ALA A 217 -2.96 13.74 -7.87
CA ALA A 217 -3.73 13.31 -6.71
C ALA A 217 -2.82 12.86 -5.55
N ILE A 218 -1.78 12.05 -5.85
CA ILE A 218 -0.81 11.58 -4.86
C ILE A 218 -0.01 12.75 -4.28
N ASP A 219 0.50 13.65 -5.12
CA ASP A 219 1.29 14.82 -4.70
C ASP A 219 0.48 15.74 -3.78
N SER A 220 -0.83 15.86 -3.99
CA SER A 220 -1.72 16.64 -3.13
C SER A 220 -1.82 16.11 -1.68
N LEU A 221 -1.43 14.86 -1.45
CA LEU A 221 -1.41 14.20 -0.14
C LEU A 221 -0.08 14.37 0.59
N GLN A 222 0.97 14.81 -0.09
CA GLN A 222 2.30 15.01 0.52
C GLN A 222 2.24 16.01 1.66
N GLY A 223 2.99 15.74 2.71
CA GLY A 223 3.00 16.54 3.93
C GLY A 223 1.76 16.39 4.83
N LYS A 224 0.68 15.76 4.34
CA LYS A 224 -0.56 15.51 5.10
C LYS A 224 -0.61 14.12 5.70
N MET A 225 0.08 13.16 5.10
CA MET A 225 0.20 11.78 5.59
C MET A 225 1.58 11.20 5.29
N THR A 226 1.94 10.15 5.99
CA THR A 226 3.18 9.42 5.74
C THR A 226 3.01 8.54 4.51
N MET A 227 3.96 8.54 3.58
CA MET A 227 3.83 7.81 2.32
C MET A 227 5.02 6.88 2.12
N LEU A 228 4.74 5.62 1.82
CA LEU A 228 5.72 4.60 1.41
C LEU A 228 5.49 4.28 -0.06
N ILE A 229 6.49 4.50 -0.89
CA ILE A 229 6.34 4.41 -2.35
C ILE A 229 7.35 3.42 -2.90
N ILE A 230 6.87 2.32 -3.48
CA ILE A 230 7.71 1.45 -4.30
C ILE A 230 7.73 2.05 -5.69
N ALA A 231 8.89 2.59 -6.09
CA ALA A 231 9.02 3.35 -7.33
C ALA A 231 9.98 2.69 -8.32
N HIS A 232 9.54 2.65 -9.57
CA HIS A 232 10.36 2.27 -10.72
C HIS A 232 10.60 3.44 -11.68
N ARG A 233 9.85 4.54 -11.53
CA ARG A 233 9.93 5.72 -12.41
C ARG A 233 10.54 6.90 -11.67
N LEU A 234 11.45 7.61 -12.34
CA LEU A 234 12.10 8.81 -11.81
C LEU A 234 11.08 9.92 -11.48
N SER A 235 9.99 10.03 -12.25
CA SER A 235 8.91 10.99 -12.01
C SER A 235 8.31 10.85 -10.62
N THR A 236 8.10 9.63 -10.16
CA THR A 236 7.54 9.32 -8.83
C THR A 236 8.53 9.64 -7.70
N ILE A 237 9.82 9.44 -7.93
CA ILE A 237 10.88 9.61 -6.92
C ILE A 237 11.18 11.08 -6.67
N LYS A 238 11.10 11.91 -7.72
CA LYS A 238 11.54 13.32 -7.71
C LYS A 238 10.90 14.15 -6.59
N ASN A 239 9.64 13.88 -6.28
CA ASN A 239 8.89 14.63 -5.28
C ASN A 239 8.97 14.03 -3.86
N CYS A 240 9.57 12.82 -3.69
CA CYS A 240 9.68 12.20 -2.36
C CYS A 240 10.65 12.97 -1.46
N ASP A 241 10.37 13.02 -0.15
CA ASP A 241 11.26 13.64 0.85
C ASP A 241 12.56 12.85 1.05
N MET A 242 12.46 11.52 0.98
CA MET A 242 13.56 10.59 1.23
C MET A 242 13.55 9.45 0.21
N VAL A 243 14.75 8.97 -0.12
CA VAL A 243 14.92 7.83 -1.03
C VAL A 243 15.82 6.80 -0.38
N TYR A 244 15.39 5.54 -0.39
CA TYR A 244 16.18 4.39 0.03
C TYR A 244 16.41 3.44 -1.15
N GLN A 245 17.67 3.12 -1.40
CA GLN A 245 18.05 2.10 -2.37
C GLN A 245 18.06 0.73 -1.68
N VAL A 246 17.34 -0.22 -2.27
CA VAL A 246 17.33 -1.62 -1.87
C VAL A 246 18.16 -2.40 -2.88
N GLU A 247 19.26 -3.00 -2.43
CA GLU A 247 20.18 -3.72 -3.31
C GLU A 247 21.04 -4.70 -2.49
N GLY A 248 21.21 -5.94 -2.98
CA GLY A 248 22.07 -6.95 -2.36
C GLY A 248 21.74 -7.24 -0.90
N GLY A 249 20.46 -7.24 -0.54
CA GLY A 249 19.99 -7.47 0.83
C GLY A 249 20.14 -6.28 1.78
N SER A 250 20.68 -5.16 1.33
CA SER A 250 20.85 -3.93 2.11
C SER A 250 19.89 -2.83 1.69
N VAL A 251 19.63 -1.91 2.63
CA VAL A 251 18.79 -0.70 2.38
C VAL A 251 19.60 0.52 2.81
N THR A 252 19.93 1.38 1.85
CA THR A 252 20.77 2.56 2.09
C THR A 252 20.03 3.83 1.68
N ARG A 253 20.12 4.87 2.52
CA ARG A 253 19.57 6.18 2.19
C ARG A 253 20.42 6.82 1.09
N LYS A 254 19.75 7.36 0.06
CA LYS A 254 20.38 8.13 -1.02
C LYS A 254 20.09 9.61 -0.86
N GLU A 255 21.05 10.45 -1.22
CA GLU A 255 20.80 11.87 -1.39
C GLU A 255 20.10 12.13 -2.73
N LYS A 256 19.15 13.08 -2.75
CA LYS A 256 18.31 13.34 -3.94
C LYS A 256 19.11 13.75 -5.19
N GLU A 257 20.29 14.33 -5.01
CA GLU A 257 21.16 14.77 -6.09
C GLU A 257 21.85 13.60 -6.82
N SER A 258 21.75 12.38 -6.28
CA SER A 258 22.39 11.17 -6.79
C SER A 258 21.41 10.13 -7.38
N VAL A 259 20.14 10.50 -7.60
CA VAL A 259 19.09 9.60 -8.11
C VAL A 259 18.64 9.94 -9.51
#